data_7756949c75dbfdce2668da56b208cbb2
#
_entry.id   7756949c75dbfdce2668da56b208cbb2
#
_cell.length_a   1.000
_cell.length_b   1.000
_cell.length_c   1.000
_cell.angle_alpha   90.00
_cell.angle_beta   90.00
_cell.angle_gamma   90.00
#
_symmetry.space_group_name_H-M   'P 1'
#
loop_
_entity.id
_entity.type
_entity.pdbx_description
1 polymer ?
#
loop_
_entity_poly.entity_id
_entity_poly.type
_entity_poly.pdbx_seq_one_letter_code
_entity_poly.pdbx_strand_id
1 'polypeptide(L)'
;MTSNEIPVHIALGSNLGNPENFLEKARETLRKLPLEKMKCSSILKSSPLLGMAQPDYLNQLVCGITLLKAEELLMECQAIEKRLGRIREQRWGPRTIDIDIISYGQQTIDSSSLKIPHPEMEKRAFVLMPLQEISPQWTHPVSGHRIEKLLEDWKSKSSEPLPVILSP
;
A
#
# COMPACT_ATOMS: atom_id res chain seq x y z
N MET A 1 -3.76 -7.15 -23.08
CA MET A 1 -3.62 -7.83 -21.77
C MET A 1 -4.32 -9.16 -21.82
N THR A 2 -3.64 -10.24 -21.40
CA THR A 2 -4.28 -11.55 -21.32
C THR A 2 -5.20 -11.62 -20.10
N SER A 3 -6.11 -12.61 -20.07
CA SER A 3 -7.05 -12.79 -18.94
C SER A 3 -6.37 -13.07 -17.60
N ASN A 4 -5.09 -13.49 -17.61
CA ASN A 4 -4.34 -13.82 -16.41
C ASN A 4 -3.46 -12.67 -15.89
N GLU A 5 -3.36 -11.59 -16.63
CA GLU A 5 -2.58 -10.42 -16.26
C GLU A 5 -3.44 -9.47 -15.44
N ILE A 6 -3.08 -9.29 -14.18
CA ILE A 6 -3.91 -8.53 -13.25
C ILE A 6 -3.16 -7.28 -12.78
N PRO A 7 -3.72 -6.08 -12.95
CA PRO A 7 -3.14 -4.88 -12.38
C PRO A 7 -3.31 -4.87 -10.86
N VAL A 8 -2.25 -4.55 -10.14
CA VAL A 8 -2.25 -4.55 -8.68
C VAL A 8 -1.70 -3.26 -8.11
N HIS A 9 -2.13 -2.93 -6.90
CA HIS A 9 -1.58 -1.84 -6.11
C HIS A 9 -1.11 -2.40 -4.78
N ILE A 10 0.12 -2.05 -4.40
CA ILE A 10 0.77 -2.55 -3.20
C ILE A 10 1.27 -1.36 -2.40
N ALA A 11 0.87 -1.25 -1.14
CA ALA A 11 1.30 -0.18 -0.25
C ALA A 11 2.51 -0.61 0.57
N LEU A 12 3.51 0.25 0.64
CA LEU A 12 4.71 0.08 1.44
C LEU A 12 4.73 1.12 2.54
N GLY A 13 5.09 0.71 3.76
CA GLY A 13 5.20 1.64 4.88
C GLY A 13 6.31 1.22 5.83
N SER A 14 7.02 2.19 6.38
CA SER A 14 8.12 1.93 7.32
C SER A 14 8.28 3.11 8.29
N ASN A 15 8.52 2.83 9.58
CA ASN A 15 8.79 3.89 10.56
C ASN A 15 9.84 3.46 11.60
N LEU A 16 10.64 2.45 11.30
CA LEU A 16 11.67 1.95 12.21
C LEU A 16 12.99 1.78 11.47
N GLY A 17 14.10 2.08 12.13
CA GLY A 17 15.42 1.98 11.53
C GLY A 17 15.65 3.09 10.49
N ASN A 18 15.98 2.72 9.26
CA ASN A 18 16.11 3.65 8.14
C ASN A 18 14.96 3.39 7.16
N PRO A 19 13.83 4.12 7.29
CA PRO A 19 12.64 3.87 6.48
C PRO A 19 12.89 3.98 4.97
N GLU A 20 13.67 4.96 4.53
CA GLU A 20 13.97 5.11 3.09
C GLU A 20 14.68 3.89 2.53
N ASN A 21 15.62 3.35 3.28
CA ASN A 21 16.37 2.16 2.89
C ASN A 21 15.46 0.91 2.83
N PHE A 22 14.54 0.78 3.80
CA PHE A 22 13.59 -0.33 3.79
C PHE A 22 12.63 -0.25 2.60
N LEU A 23 12.16 0.95 2.26
CA LEU A 23 11.32 1.14 1.07
C LEU A 23 12.09 0.77 -0.20
N GLU A 24 13.34 1.20 -0.31
CA GLU A 24 14.17 0.88 -1.47
C GLU A 24 14.37 -0.63 -1.62
N LYS A 25 14.73 -1.31 -0.54
CA LYS A 25 14.93 -2.76 -0.55
C LYS A 25 13.64 -3.52 -0.90
N ALA A 26 12.50 -3.03 -0.39
CA ALA A 26 11.22 -3.63 -0.73
C ALA A 26 10.91 -3.47 -2.22
N ARG A 27 11.13 -2.29 -2.78
CA ARG A 27 10.93 -2.06 -4.22
C ARG A 27 11.84 -2.95 -5.06
N GLU A 28 13.11 -3.04 -4.72
CA GLU A 28 14.07 -3.89 -5.43
C GLU A 28 13.64 -5.35 -5.44
N THR A 29 13.14 -5.83 -4.30
CA THR A 29 12.70 -7.23 -4.20
C THR A 29 11.40 -7.45 -4.97
N LEU A 30 10.48 -6.49 -4.93
CA LEU A 30 9.25 -6.57 -5.73
C LEU A 30 9.53 -6.63 -7.24
N ARG A 31 10.56 -5.91 -7.71
CA ARG A 31 10.95 -5.95 -9.14
C ARG A 31 11.42 -7.31 -9.61
N LYS A 32 11.83 -8.18 -8.69
CA LYS A 32 12.26 -9.53 -9.02
C LYS A 32 11.10 -10.52 -9.11
N LEU A 33 9.91 -10.13 -8.69
CA LEU A 33 8.70 -10.95 -8.81
C LEU A 33 8.12 -10.83 -10.23
N PRO A 34 7.19 -11.73 -10.61
CA PRO A 34 6.40 -11.56 -11.83
C PRO A 34 5.46 -10.36 -11.71
N LEU A 35 6.04 -9.18 -11.68
CA LEU A 35 5.35 -7.90 -11.55
C LEU A 35 5.90 -6.96 -12.61
N GLU A 36 5.20 -6.86 -13.73
CA GLU A 36 5.64 -6.08 -14.88
C GLU A 36 5.13 -4.65 -14.83
N LYS A 37 5.82 -3.76 -15.57
CA LYS A 37 5.44 -2.34 -15.71
C LYS A 37 5.30 -1.65 -14.36
N MET A 38 6.18 -1.98 -13.43
CA MET A 38 6.13 -1.44 -12.07
C MET A 38 6.35 0.06 -12.06
N LYS A 39 5.46 0.78 -11.38
CA LYS A 39 5.57 2.22 -11.13
C LYS A 39 5.46 2.47 -9.63
N CYS A 40 6.15 3.52 -9.18
CA CYS A 40 6.14 3.91 -7.77
C CYS A 40 5.61 5.34 -7.64
N SER A 41 4.84 5.58 -6.61
CA SER A 41 4.41 6.93 -6.26
C SER A 41 5.55 7.72 -5.61
N SER A 42 5.31 9.01 -5.37
CA SER A 42 6.13 9.79 -4.44
C SER A 42 6.08 9.16 -3.06
N ILE A 43 7.10 9.41 -2.25
CA ILE A 43 7.13 8.99 -0.85
C ILE A 43 6.39 10.04 -0.03
N LEU A 44 5.50 9.58 0.85
CA LEU A 44 4.75 10.43 1.77
C LEU A 44 5.18 10.20 3.20
N LYS A 45 5.17 11.26 4.00
CA LYS A 45 5.41 11.19 5.43
C LYS A 45 4.06 11.38 6.15
N SER A 46 3.72 10.47 7.03
CA SER A 46 2.47 10.53 7.79
C SER A 46 2.69 10.24 9.27
N SER A 47 1.79 10.78 10.10
CA SER A 47 1.80 10.50 11.54
C SER A 47 1.34 9.06 11.81
N PRO A 48 1.78 8.45 12.91
CA PRO A 48 1.31 7.13 13.30
C PRO A 48 -0.22 7.14 13.50
N LEU A 49 -0.86 6.03 13.13
CA LEU A 49 -2.27 5.85 13.36
C LEU A 49 -2.58 5.84 14.86
N LEU A 50 -3.78 6.28 15.24
CA LEU A 50 -4.28 6.28 16.61
C LEU A 50 -3.46 7.13 17.59
N GLY A 51 -2.67 8.08 17.09
CA GLY A 51 -1.88 8.99 17.92
C GLY A 51 -0.85 8.31 18.81
N MET A 52 -0.38 7.13 18.44
CA MET A 52 0.61 6.39 19.20
C MET A 52 1.97 7.13 19.21
N ALA A 53 2.68 7.06 20.33
CA ALA A 53 4.00 7.67 20.47
C ALA A 53 5.05 6.80 19.77
N GLN A 54 5.25 7.01 18.49
CA GLN A 54 6.24 6.33 17.66
C GLN A 54 6.63 7.25 16.49
N PRO A 55 7.73 6.94 15.79
CA PRO A 55 8.16 7.76 14.66
C PRO A 55 7.12 7.84 13.55
N ASP A 56 7.18 8.92 12.77
CA ASP A 56 6.34 9.04 11.57
C ASP A 56 6.65 7.96 10.56
N TYR A 57 5.63 7.58 9.79
CA TYR A 57 5.78 6.62 8.70
C TYR A 57 6.24 7.31 7.43
N LEU A 58 7.07 6.61 6.67
CA LEU A 58 7.22 6.87 5.24
C LEU A 58 6.37 5.85 4.51
N ASN A 59 5.58 6.32 3.56
CA ASN A 59 4.66 5.49 2.80
C ASN A 59 4.86 5.69 1.31
N GLN A 60 4.70 4.63 0.54
CA GLN A 60 4.79 4.67 -0.90
C GLN A 60 3.86 3.62 -1.49
N LEU A 61 3.28 3.91 -2.64
CA LEU A 61 2.45 2.95 -3.36
C LEU A 61 3.19 2.48 -4.60
N VAL A 62 3.08 1.20 -4.87
CA VAL A 62 3.63 0.56 -6.06
C VAL A 62 2.47 -0.03 -6.84
N CYS A 63 2.48 0.12 -8.16
CA CYS A 63 1.54 -0.58 -9.03
C CYS A 63 2.30 -1.38 -10.07
N GLY A 64 1.66 -2.37 -10.63
CA GLY A 64 2.21 -3.21 -11.66
C GLY A 64 1.18 -4.21 -12.15
N ILE A 65 1.62 -5.08 -13.05
CA ILE A 65 0.77 -6.14 -13.62
C ILE A 65 1.38 -7.48 -13.27
N THR A 66 0.61 -8.35 -12.63
CA THR A 66 1.12 -9.64 -12.17
C THR A 66 0.38 -10.82 -12.79
N LEU A 67 1.09 -11.94 -12.93
CA LEU A 67 0.52 -13.23 -13.28
C LEU A 67 0.28 -14.09 -12.04
N LEU A 68 0.75 -13.65 -10.88
CA LEU A 68 0.54 -14.39 -9.64
C LEU A 68 -0.92 -14.33 -9.20
N LYS A 69 -1.40 -15.41 -8.61
CA LYS A 69 -2.69 -15.40 -7.94
C LYS A 69 -2.60 -14.50 -6.70
N ALA A 70 -3.72 -14.00 -6.23
CA ALA A 70 -3.75 -13.07 -5.10
C ALA A 70 -3.06 -13.64 -3.85
N GLU A 71 -3.31 -14.91 -3.53
CA GLU A 71 -2.70 -15.58 -2.38
C GLU A 71 -1.20 -15.78 -2.56
N GLU A 72 -0.75 -16.05 -3.78
CA GLU A 72 0.66 -16.18 -4.10
C GLU A 72 1.37 -14.83 -3.92
N LEU A 73 0.75 -13.75 -4.40
CA LEU A 73 1.28 -12.40 -4.22
C LEU A 73 1.36 -12.05 -2.73
N LEU A 74 0.35 -12.40 -1.94
CA LEU A 74 0.36 -12.19 -0.51
C LEU A 74 1.54 -12.92 0.15
N MET A 75 1.76 -14.18 -0.21
CA MET A 75 2.88 -14.96 0.32
C MET A 75 4.23 -14.31 0.00
N GLU A 76 4.38 -13.79 -1.22
CA GLU A 76 5.60 -13.09 -1.61
C GLU A 76 5.79 -11.80 -0.80
N CYS A 77 4.73 -11.02 -0.61
CA CYS A 77 4.80 -9.80 0.20
C CYS A 77 5.20 -10.12 1.65
N GLN A 78 4.61 -11.15 2.23
CA GLN A 78 4.94 -11.58 3.59
C GLN A 78 6.39 -12.08 3.70
N ALA A 79 6.88 -12.78 2.68
CA ALA A 79 8.26 -13.25 2.64
C ALA A 79 9.24 -12.08 2.60
N ILE A 80 8.90 -11.02 1.86
CA ILE A 80 9.73 -9.80 1.81
C ILE A 80 9.76 -9.13 3.18
N GLU A 81 8.61 -8.96 3.80
CA GLU A 81 8.51 -8.38 5.15
C GLU A 81 9.43 -9.14 6.12
N LYS A 82 9.35 -10.44 6.10
CA LYS A 82 10.14 -11.29 6.99
C LYS A 82 11.64 -11.16 6.73
N ARG A 83 12.04 -11.15 5.46
CA ARG A 83 13.45 -10.98 5.09
C ARG A 83 14.02 -9.63 5.52
N LEU A 84 13.19 -8.60 5.55
CA LEU A 84 13.58 -7.26 5.95
C LEU A 84 13.44 -7.01 7.45
N GLY A 85 13.23 -8.08 8.22
CA GLY A 85 13.31 -8.05 9.68
C GLY A 85 12.05 -7.61 10.40
N ARG A 86 10.87 -7.70 9.78
CA ARG A 86 9.62 -7.37 10.46
C ARG A 86 9.36 -8.35 11.60
N ILE A 87 9.18 -7.81 12.82
CA ILE A 87 8.81 -8.56 14.00
C ILE A 87 7.41 -8.11 14.41
N ARG A 88 6.46 -9.06 14.51
CA ARG A 88 5.05 -8.77 14.85
C ARG A 88 4.79 -8.88 16.35
N GLU A 89 5.51 -8.12 17.15
CA GLU A 89 5.34 -8.12 18.59
C GLU A 89 4.18 -7.26 19.07
N GLN A 90 3.88 -6.16 18.36
CA GLN A 90 2.77 -5.26 18.64
C GLN A 90 1.94 -5.05 17.39
N ARG A 91 0.61 -5.17 17.52
CA ARG A 91 -0.29 -5.01 16.38
C ARG A 91 -0.16 -3.64 15.69
N TRP A 92 -0.01 -2.57 16.47
CA TRP A 92 0.06 -1.19 15.97
C TRP A 92 1.41 -0.54 16.26
N GLY A 93 2.42 -1.34 16.63
CA GLY A 93 3.75 -0.84 16.97
C GLY A 93 4.60 -0.47 15.77
N PRO A 94 5.83 0.08 16.02
CA PRO A 94 6.78 0.41 14.95
C PRO A 94 7.15 -0.81 14.12
N ARG A 95 7.41 -0.58 12.82
CA ARG A 95 7.70 -1.67 11.88
C ARG A 95 8.80 -1.31 10.92
N THR A 96 9.67 -2.29 10.63
CA THR A 96 10.70 -2.11 9.61
C THR A 96 10.08 -1.90 8.24
N ILE A 97 9.08 -2.73 7.90
CA ILE A 97 8.35 -2.63 6.62
C ILE A 97 6.98 -3.29 6.72
N ASP A 98 5.97 -2.60 6.19
CA ASP A 98 4.64 -3.14 5.93
C ASP A 98 4.45 -3.21 4.42
N ILE A 99 3.94 -4.33 3.95
CA ILE A 99 3.64 -4.52 2.52
C ILE A 99 2.21 -5.05 2.43
N ASP A 100 1.28 -4.18 2.00
CA ASP A 100 -0.14 -4.51 1.94
C ASP A 100 -0.66 -4.46 0.51
N ILE A 101 -1.39 -5.49 0.10
CA ILE A 101 -2.08 -5.49 -1.19
C ILE A 101 -3.33 -4.64 -1.05
N ILE A 102 -3.41 -3.57 -1.83
CA ILE A 102 -4.55 -2.63 -1.79
C ILE A 102 -5.64 -3.06 -2.76
N SER A 103 -5.24 -3.43 -3.98
CA SER A 103 -6.18 -3.88 -5.01
C SER A 103 -5.57 -4.99 -5.85
N TYR A 104 -6.44 -5.81 -6.41
CA TYR A 104 -6.07 -6.91 -7.30
C TYR A 104 -7.08 -6.92 -8.44
N GLY A 105 -6.77 -6.19 -9.50
CA GLY A 105 -7.73 -5.91 -10.56
C GLY A 105 -8.96 -5.20 -10.00
N GLN A 106 -10.13 -5.59 -10.46
CA GLN A 106 -11.40 -5.16 -9.91
C GLN A 106 -12.06 -6.27 -9.08
N GLN A 107 -11.26 -7.21 -8.60
CA GLN A 107 -11.75 -8.34 -7.82
C GLN A 107 -12.02 -7.97 -6.38
N THR A 108 -12.95 -8.65 -5.76
CA THR A 108 -13.22 -8.59 -4.33
C THR A 108 -12.89 -9.95 -3.74
N ILE A 109 -12.06 -9.94 -2.68
CA ILE A 109 -11.65 -11.17 -2.00
C ILE A 109 -11.91 -10.96 -0.51
N ASP A 110 -12.59 -11.92 0.10
CA ASP A 110 -12.87 -11.88 1.54
C ASP A 110 -12.60 -13.26 2.12
N SER A 111 -11.35 -13.46 2.57
CA SER A 111 -10.93 -14.69 3.22
C SER A 111 -10.31 -14.37 4.58
N SER A 112 -9.99 -15.40 5.34
CA SER A 112 -9.35 -15.22 6.66
C SER A 112 -7.96 -14.59 6.54
N SER A 113 -7.26 -14.81 5.44
CA SER A 113 -5.88 -14.34 5.24
C SER A 113 -5.76 -13.09 4.38
N LEU A 114 -6.78 -12.78 3.55
CA LEU A 114 -6.67 -11.70 2.56
C LEU A 114 -8.03 -11.05 2.31
N LYS A 115 -8.04 -9.72 2.39
CA LYS A 115 -9.23 -8.92 2.08
C LYS A 115 -8.85 -7.87 1.05
N ILE A 116 -9.51 -7.91 -0.12
CA ILE A 116 -9.29 -7.01 -1.25
C ILE A 116 -10.63 -6.48 -1.74
N PRO A 117 -10.78 -5.17 -2.01
CA PRO A 117 -9.79 -4.13 -1.75
C PRO A 117 -9.49 -3.99 -0.25
N HIS A 118 -8.33 -3.46 0.08
CA HIS A 118 -7.91 -3.36 1.47
C HIS A 118 -9.00 -2.64 2.30
N PRO A 119 -9.48 -3.25 3.39
CA PRO A 119 -10.67 -2.74 4.11
C PRO A 119 -10.47 -1.38 4.76
N GLU A 120 -9.24 -0.99 5.04
CA GLU A 120 -8.95 0.29 5.70
C GLU A 120 -8.49 1.38 4.73
N MET A 121 -8.43 1.10 3.41
CA MET A 121 -7.86 2.05 2.45
C MET A 121 -8.58 3.39 2.40
N GLU A 122 -9.91 3.39 2.55
CA GLU A 122 -10.70 4.60 2.48
C GLU A 122 -10.46 5.54 3.67
N LYS A 123 -9.88 5.01 4.75
CA LYS A 123 -9.56 5.77 5.96
C LYS A 123 -8.12 6.28 5.98
N ARG A 124 -7.35 6.00 4.94
CA ARG A 124 -5.90 6.25 4.93
C ARG A 124 -5.48 7.16 3.78
N ALA A 125 -5.29 8.45 4.07
CA ALA A 125 -4.82 9.39 3.06
C ALA A 125 -3.47 8.99 2.48
N PHE A 126 -2.63 8.32 3.28
CA PHE A 126 -1.33 7.83 2.82
C PHE A 126 -1.42 6.64 1.86
N VAL A 127 -2.63 6.14 1.60
CA VAL A 127 -2.93 5.19 0.52
C VAL A 127 -3.67 5.92 -0.61
N LEU A 128 -4.67 6.72 -0.28
CA LEU A 128 -5.51 7.41 -1.28
C LEU A 128 -4.73 8.43 -2.11
N MET A 129 -3.85 9.21 -1.50
CA MET A 129 -3.06 10.21 -2.23
C MET A 129 -2.12 9.59 -3.26
N PRO A 130 -1.28 8.61 -2.89
CA PRO A 130 -0.41 7.99 -3.89
C PRO A 130 -1.18 7.17 -4.94
N LEU A 131 -2.32 6.60 -4.57
CA LEU A 131 -3.17 5.91 -5.53
C LEU A 131 -3.70 6.87 -6.60
N GLN A 132 -4.15 8.05 -6.20
CA GLN A 132 -4.57 9.08 -7.15
C GLN A 132 -3.41 9.53 -8.03
N GLU A 133 -2.21 9.64 -7.48
CA GLU A 133 -1.02 10.04 -8.23
C GLU A 133 -0.70 9.07 -9.38
N ILE A 134 -0.67 7.77 -9.10
CA ILE A 134 -0.23 6.79 -10.09
C ILE A 134 -1.36 6.13 -10.87
N SER A 135 -2.59 6.20 -10.39
CA SER A 135 -3.76 5.59 -11.04
C SER A 135 -4.99 6.49 -10.87
N PRO A 136 -4.99 7.69 -11.47
CA PRO A 136 -6.08 8.65 -11.25
C PRO A 136 -7.44 8.20 -11.76
N GLN A 137 -7.49 7.15 -12.60
CA GLN A 137 -8.74 6.60 -13.12
C GLN A 137 -9.25 5.41 -12.32
N TRP A 138 -8.54 5.03 -11.28
CA TRP A 138 -8.91 3.86 -10.48
C TRP A 138 -10.28 4.03 -9.83
N THR A 139 -11.06 2.95 -9.82
CA THR A 139 -12.41 2.91 -9.27
C THR A 139 -12.49 1.77 -8.25
N HIS A 140 -13.10 2.06 -7.10
CA HIS A 140 -13.27 1.07 -6.05
C HIS A 140 -14.27 0.00 -6.52
N PRO A 141 -13.89 -1.30 -6.49
CA PRO A 141 -14.73 -2.35 -7.07
C PRO A 141 -16.06 -2.61 -6.35
N VAL A 142 -16.20 -2.17 -5.10
CA VAL A 142 -17.43 -2.36 -4.34
C VAL A 142 -18.33 -1.13 -4.43
N SER A 143 -17.80 0.05 -4.08
CA SER A 143 -18.60 1.28 -4.06
C SER A 143 -18.80 1.91 -5.44
N GLY A 144 -17.94 1.61 -6.40
CA GLY A 144 -17.95 2.24 -7.71
C GLY A 144 -17.38 3.67 -7.69
N HIS A 145 -16.93 4.15 -6.55
CA HIS A 145 -16.38 5.50 -6.44
C HIS A 145 -14.97 5.58 -7.05
N ARG A 146 -14.70 6.66 -7.76
CA ARG A 146 -13.37 6.94 -8.28
C ARG A 146 -12.47 7.37 -7.12
N ILE A 147 -11.17 7.19 -7.29
CA ILE A 147 -10.17 7.56 -6.26
C ILE A 147 -10.29 9.02 -5.83
N GLU A 148 -10.59 9.91 -6.77
CA GLU A 148 -10.82 11.33 -6.49
C GLU A 148 -11.91 11.53 -5.45
N LYS A 149 -13.04 10.83 -5.60
CA LYS A 149 -14.16 10.90 -4.67
C LYS A 149 -13.80 10.37 -3.29
N LEU A 150 -13.07 9.26 -3.24
CA LEU A 150 -12.63 8.67 -1.98
C LEU A 150 -11.73 9.63 -1.19
N LEU A 151 -10.83 10.31 -1.88
CA LEU A 151 -9.94 11.29 -1.24
C LEU A 151 -10.69 12.53 -0.77
N GLU A 152 -11.63 13.03 -1.56
CA GLU A 152 -12.50 14.14 -1.17
C GLU A 152 -13.31 13.80 0.08
N ASP A 153 -13.89 12.60 0.13
CA ASP A 153 -14.64 12.13 1.28
C ASP A 153 -13.75 12.05 2.52
N TRP A 154 -12.53 11.56 2.37
CA TRP A 154 -11.58 11.53 3.47
C TRP A 154 -11.30 12.94 4.01
N LYS A 155 -11.04 13.89 3.11
CA LYS A 155 -10.76 15.29 3.50
C LYS A 155 -11.92 15.93 4.25
N SER A 156 -13.15 15.58 3.88
CA SER A 156 -14.35 16.16 4.52
C SER A 156 -14.68 15.55 5.88
N LYS A 157 -14.24 14.31 6.13
CA LYS A 157 -14.58 13.56 7.34
C LYS A 157 -13.47 13.47 8.37
N SER A 158 -12.21 13.57 7.93
CA SER A 158 -11.06 13.39 8.80
C SER A 158 -10.60 14.71 9.42
N SER A 159 -10.21 14.64 10.69
CA SER A 159 -9.54 15.75 11.37
C SER A 159 -8.02 15.60 11.33
N GLU A 160 -7.52 14.50 10.77
CA GLU A 160 -6.09 14.24 10.67
C GLU A 160 -5.45 15.14 9.61
N PRO A 161 -4.19 15.55 9.83
CA PRO A 161 -3.47 16.31 8.80
C PRO A 161 -3.18 15.44 7.60
N LEU A 162 -3.11 16.05 6.41
CA LEU A 162 -2.70 15.36 5.20
C LEU A 162 -1.23 14.92 5.31
N PRO A 163 -0.88 13.75 4.78
CA PRO A 163 0.52 13.36 4.65
C PRO A 163 1.30 14.37 3.81
N VAL A 164 2.58 14.50 4.11
CA VAL A 164 3.48 15.42 3.41
C VAL A 164 4.22 14.67 2.31
N ILE A 165 4.19 15.23 1.09
CA ILE A 165 4.93 14.67 -0.03
C ILE A 165 6.40 15.03 0.14
N LEU A 166 7.26 14.02 0.19
CA LEU A 166 8.71 14.23 0.21
C LEU A 166 9.21 14.35 -1.22
N SER A 167 10.29 15.10 -1.42
CA SER A 167 10.88 15.23 -2.74
C SER A 167 11.32 13.86 -3.27
N PRO A 168 11.07 13.61 -4.58
CA PRO A 168 11.49 12.36 -5.20
C PRO A 168 13.01 12.20 -5.21
#